data_749dd3a95639794f7f09358cebb9a51e
#
_entry.id   749dd3a95639794f7f09358cebb9a51e
#
_cell.length_a   1.000
_cell.length_b   1.000
_cell.length_c   1.000
_cell.angle_alpha   90.00
_cell.angle_beta   90.00
_cell.angle_gamma   90.00
#
_symmetry.space_group_name_H-M   'P 1'
#
loop_
_entity.id
_entity.type
_entity.pdbx_description
1 polymer ?
#
loop_
_entity_poly.entity_id
_entity_poly.type
_entity_poly.pdbx_seq_one_letter_code
_entity_poly.pdbx_strand_id
1 'polypeptide(L)'
;MKPWLSKSADTLRRQINSAFPDRDKRSDGWIGDSRHSATKSDHNPALPSGVVRAIDIDSDLGGPANNAQYLANQLRILGKTDKRLAYVIYNKRIASPILFWKWRPYRGYAHTSHIHISFTPLGDQDKRKFKLPILGE
;
A
#
# COMPACT_ATOMS: atom_id res chain seq x y z
N MET A 1 7.10 -11.90 19.91
CA MET A 1 6.60 -11.96 18.51
C MET A 1 7.47 -11.05 17.66
N LYS A 2 8.05 -11.57 16.60
CA LYS A 2 8.87 -10.78 15.67
C LYS A 2 7.99 -10.33 14.51
N PRO A 3 7.84 -9.00 14.25
CA PRO A 3 7.06 -8.53 13.11
C PRO A 3 7.66 -9.00 11.78
N TRP A 4 6.77 -9.28 10.80
CA TRP A 4 7.20 -9.62 9.46
C TRP A 4 6.19 -9.06 8.46
N LEU A 5 6.69 -8.67 7.28
CA LEU A 5 5.87 -8.06 6.25
C LEU A 5 5.10 -9.12 5.46
N SER A 6 3.80 -8.89 5.24
CA SER A 6 2.99 -9.71 4.33
C SER A 6 3.74 -9.98 3.03
N LYS A 7 3.72 -11.22 2.54
CA LYS A 7 4.44 -11.59 1.31
C LYS A 7 3.95 -10.80 0.11
N SER A 8 2.63 -10.59 0.01
CA SER A 8 2.07 -9.74 -1.07
C SER A 8 2.57 -8.31 -0.99
N ALA A 9 2.64 -7.74 0.21
CA ALA A 9 3.14 -6.39 0.39
C ALA A 9 4.61 -6.27 -0.01
N ASP A 10 5.42 -7.25 0.37
CA ASP A 10 6.83 -7.28 -0.01
C ASP A 10 7.01 -7.42 -1.52
N THR A 11 6.21 -8.27 -2.16
CA THR A 11 6.23 -8.44 -3.61
C THR A 11 5.90 -7.13 -4.33
N LEU A 12 4.84 -6.44 -3.90
CA LEU A 12 4.46 -5.17 -4.51
C LEU A 12 5.57 -4.12 -4.33
N ARG A 13 6.14 -4.02 -3.13
CA ARG A 13 7.24 -3.10 -2.86
C ARG A 13 8.42 -3.36 -3.80
N ARG A 14 8.78 -4.63 -4.01
CA ARG A 14 9.87 -5.00 -4.91
C ARG A 14 9.57 -4.67 -6.37
N GLN A 15 8.33 -4.88 -6.80
CA GLN A 15 7.90 -4.50 -8.16
C GLN A 15 8.02 -2.99 -8.38
N ILE A 16 7.59 -2.19 -7.41
CA ILE A 16 7.69 -0.73 -7.48
C ILE A 16 9.16 -0.31 -7.52
N ASN A 17 10.01 -0.90 -6.70
CA ASN A 17 11.44 -0.60 -6.69
C ASN A 17 12.11 -0.94 -8.03
N SER A 18 11.71 -2.04 -8.66
CA SER A 18 12.25 -2.42 -9.97
C SER A 18 11.80 -1.48 -11.07
N ALA A 19 10.55 -1.05 -11.04
CA ALA A 19 10.00 -0.15 -12.06
C ALA A 19 10.51 1.29 -11.91
N PHE A 20 10.78 1.72 -10.67
CA PHE A 20 11.21 3.08 -10.36
C PHE A 20 12.47 3.04 -9.48
N PRO A 21 13.63 2.63 -10.05
CA PRO A 21 14.83 2.41 -9.22
C PRO A 21 15.40 3.68 -8.60
N ASP A 22 15.09 4.85 -9.16
CA ASP A 22 15.61 6.13 -8.68
C ASP A 22 14.60 6.91 -7.82
N ARG A 23 13.50 6.25 -7.41
CA ARG A 23 12.47 6.92 -6.62
C ARG A 23 12.96 7.33 -5.23
N ASP A 24 12.33 8.34 -4.66
CA ASP A 24 12.54 8.72 -3.26
C ASP A 24 11.92 7.65 -2.35
N LYS A 25 12.54 7.40 -1.21
CA LYS A 25 12.06 6.42 -0.23
C LYS A 25 11.94 7.02 1.17
N ARG A 26 12.03 8.34 1.29
CA ARG A 26 12.00 9.02 2.59
C ARG A 26 10.71 8.75 3.37
N SER A 27 9.59 8.67 2.67
CA SER A 27 8.28 8.43 3.30
C SER A 27 7.86 6.97 3.23
N ASP A 28 8.75 6.07 2.82
CA ASP A 28 8.48 4.63 2.83
C ASP A 28 8.43 4.10 4.25
N GLY A 29 7.63 3.06 4.46
CA GLY A 29 7.58 2.38 5.74
C GLY A 29 6.62 1.21 5.72
N TRP A 30 6.71 0.36 6.74
CA TRP A 30 5.77 -0.73 6.93
C TRP A 30 5.44 -1.00 8.40
N ILE A 31 6.38 -0.84 9.33
CA ILE A 31 6.09 -0.99 10.76
C ILE A 31 5.60 0.34 11.33
N GLY A 32 4.50 0.31 12.11
CA GLY A 32 3.99 1.48 12.78
C GLY A 32 4.92 1.97 13.88
N ASP A 33 5.03 3.29 14.01
CA ASP A 33 5.77 3.92 15.10
C ASP A 33 4.90 3.99 16.37
N SER A 34 5.40 4.67 17.41
CA SER A 34 4.67 4.79 18.68
C SER A 34 3.29 5.46 18.55
N ARG A 35 3.11 6.31 17.54
CA ARG A 35 1.80 6.94 17.29
C ARG A 35 0.82 5.94 16.68
N HIS A 36 1.31 5.07 15.78
CA HIS A 36 0.48 4.03 15.18
C HIS A 36 0.12 2.93 16.18
N SER A 37 1.02 2.59 17.11
CA SER A 37 0.77 1.53 18.08
C SER A 37 -0.41 1.84 19.03
N ALA A 38 -0.76 3.11 19.19
CA ALA A 38 -1.87 3.54 20.03
C ALA A 38 -3.21 3.52 19.29
N THR A 39 -3.22 3.24 17.98
CA THR A 39 -4.44 3.26 17.16
C THR A 39 -4.55 1.98 16.34
N LYS A 40 -5.75 1.72 15.81
CA LYS A 40 -5.92 0.64 14.84
C LYS A 40 -5.26 1.04 13.53
N SER A 41 -4.22 0.31 13.14
CA SER A 41 -3.52 0.53 11.89
C SER A 41 -2.97 -0.80 11.37
N ASP A 42 -3.02 -1.02 10.06
CA ASP A 42 -2.42 -2.20 9.44
C ASP A 42 -0.90 -2.18 9.45
N HIS A 43 -0.28 -1.05 9.81
CA HIS A 43 1.15 -0.99 10.10
C HIS A 43 1.51 -1.65 11.42
N ASN A 44 0.53 -1.92 12.28
CA ASN A 44 0.77 -2.65 13.51
C ASN A 44 0.73 -4.16 13.25
N PRO A 45 1.68 -4.92 13.84
CA PRO A 45 1.67 -6.37 13.63
C PRO A 45 0.36 -7.01 14.11
N ALA A 46 -0.19 -7.89 13.29
CA ALA A 46 -1.37 -8.66 13.66
C ALA A 46 -1.01 -9.71 14.70
N LEU A 47 -1.89 -9.91 15.67
CA LEU A 47 -1.69 -10.94 16.70
C LEU A 47 -2.43 -12.23 16.30
N PRO A 48 -1.89 -13.41 16.60
CA PRO A 48 -0.58 -13.68 17.22
C PRO A 48 0.57 -13.80 16.23
N SER A 49 0.32 -13.73 14.92
CA SER A 49 1.29 -14.06 13.86
C SER A 49 2.44 -13.06 13.76
N GLY A 50 2.20 -11.79 14.05
CA GLY A 50 3.18 -10.73 13.85
C GLY A 50 3.19 -10.15 12.45
N VAL A 51 2.28 -10.57 11.56
CA VAL A 51 2.26 -10.08 10.17
C VAL A 51 1.83 -8.61 10.11
N VAL A 52 2.55 -7.83 9.30
CA VAL A 52 2.20 -6.43 8.98
C VAL A 52 1.61 -6.41 7.58
N ARG A 53 0.39 -5.88 7.44
CA ARG A 53 -0.39 -5.92 6.20
C ARG A 53 -0.53 -4.56 5.56
N ALA A 54 0.52 -3.73 5.64
CA ALA A 54 0.51 -2.42 5.01
C ALA A 54 1.92 -1.98 4.65
N ILE A 55 2.00 -1.21 3.56
CA ILE A 55 3.22 -0.48 3.19
C ILE A 55 2.86 0.94 2.84
N ASP A 56 3.78 1.86 3.11
CA ASP A 56 3.76 3.22 2.60
C ASP A 56 4.83 3.35 1.51
N ILE A 57 4.46 3.93 0.38
CA ILE A 57 5.35 4.18 -0.75
C ILE A 57 5.42 5.68 -0.98
N ASP A 58 6.63 6.24 -0.94
CA ASP A 58 6.85 7.67 -1.17
C ASP A 58 6.21 8.11 -2.49
N SER A 59 5.57 9.28 -2.49
CA SER A 59 4.85 9.79 -3.66
C SER A 59 5.77 10.28 -4.77
N ASP A 60 7.08 10.44 -4.49
CA ASP A 60 8.05 10.81 -5.51
C ASP A 60 8.64 9.54 -6.13
N LEU A 61 8.13 9.16 -7.30
CA LEU A 61 8.59 7.96 -8.01
C LEU A 61 9.79 8.25 -8.93
N GLY A 62 10.32 9.47 -8.90
CA GLY A 62 11.49 9.83 -9.70
C GLY A 62 11.21 10.15 -11.15
N GLY A 63 9.94 10.28 -11.51
CA GLY A 63 9.50 10.61 -12.87
C GLY A 63 8.47 11.75 -12.85
N PRO A 64 7.52 11.75 -13.82
CA PRO A 64 6.47 12.76 -13.83
C PRO A 64 5.71 12.83 -12.50
N ALA A 65 5.35 14.04 -12.08
CA ALA A 65 4.77 14.28 -10.76
C ALA A 65 3.45 13.54 -10.51
N ASN A 66 2.73 13.16 -11.57
CA ASN A 66 1.44 12.46 -11.44
C ASN A 66 1.56 10.94 -11.39
N ASN A 67 2.78 10.37 -11.43
CA ASN A 67 2.96 8.92 -11.42
C ASN A 67 2.39 8.27 -10.14
N ALA A 68 2.52 8.92 -8.99
CA ALA A 68 1.96 8.39 -7.74
C ALA A 68 0.43 8.26 -7.84
N GLN A 69 -0.23 9.25 -8.42
CA GLN A 69 -1.68 9.19 -8.61
C GLN A 69 -2.07 8.07 -9.58
N TYR A 70 -1.29 7.87 -10.64
CA TYR A 70 -1.52 6.75 -11.57
C TYR A 70 -1.35 5.41 -10.86
N LEU A 71 -0.29 5.24 -10.08
CA LEU A 71 -0.07 4.01 -9.32
C LEU A 71 -1.23 3.75 -8.35
N ALA A 72 -1.61 4.76 -7.58
CA ALA A 72 -2.72 4.64 -6.62
C ALA A 72 -4.02 4.28 -7.35
N ASN A 73 -4.30 4.90 -8.49
CA ASN A 73 -5.52 4.61 -9.26
C ASN A 73 -5.51 3.21 -9.86
N GLN A 74 -4.36 2.73 -10.34
CA GLN A 74 -4.25 1.37 -10.86
C GLN A 74 -4.41 0.32 -9.75
N LEU A 75 -3.88 0.58 -8.56
CA LEU A 75 -4.10 -0.28 -7.39
C LEU A 75 -5.58 -0.35 -7.03
N ARG A 76 -6.26 0.78 -7.03
CA ARG A 76 -7.70 0.83 -6.78
C ARG A 76 -8.47 -0.04 -7.78
N ILE A 77 -8.16 0.08 -9.06
CA ILE A 77 -8.83 -0.70 -10.10
C ILE A 77 -8.54 -2.19 -9.91
N LEU A 78 -7.29 -2.54 -9.64
CA LEU A 78 -6.91 -3.94 -9.42
C LEU A 78 -7.62 -4.52 -8.20
N GLY A 79 -7.86 -3.72 -7.17
CA GLY A 79 -8.56 -4.17 -5.95
C GLY A 79 -9.94 -4.74 -6.23
N LYS A 80 -10.58 -4.36 -7.33
CA LYS A 80 -11.89 -4.91 -7.71
C LYS A 80 -11.84 -6.41 -7.96
N THR A 81 -10.69 -6.94 -8.38
CA THR A 81 -10.53 -8.35 -8.73
C THR A 81 -9.48 -9.06 -7.89
N ASP A 82 -8.45 -8.38 -7.43
CA ASP A 82 -7.40 -8.98 -6.61
C ASP A 82 -7.72 -8.79 -5.13
N LYS A 83 -8.19 -9.85 -4.49
CA LYS A 83 -8.64 -9.83 -3.10
C LYS A 83 -7.52 -9.76 -2.08
N ARG A 84 -6.26 -9.74 -2.52
CA ARG A 84 -5.13 -9.48 -1.61
C ARG A 84 -5.06 -8.03 -1.18
N LEU A 85 -5.67 -7.11 -1.95
CA LEU A 85 -5.72 -5.68 -1.61
C LEU A 85 -6.93 -5.39 -0.73
N ALA A 86 -6.70 -4.65 0.37
CA ALA A 86 -7.75 -4.28 1.31
C ALA A 86 -8.25 -2.85 1.06
N TYR A 87 -7.33 -1.90 0.96
CA TYR A 87 -7.65 -0.52 0.62
C TYR A 87 -6.40 0.26 0.26
N VAL A 88 -6.60 1.41 -0.37
CA VAL A 88 -5.53 2.34 -0.77
C VAL A 88 -5.93 3.73 -0.31
N ILE A 89 -5.01 4.45 0.33
CA ILE A 89 -5.21 5.84 0.73
C ILE A 89 -4.14 6.70 0.07
N TYR A 90 -4.55 7.75 -0.61
CA TYR A 90 -3.64 8.73 -1.18
C TYR A 90 -4.36 10.06 -1.38
N ASN A 91 -3.65 11.14 -1.08
CA ASN A 91 -4.09 12.51 -1.39
C ASN A 91 -5.52 12.79 -0.87
N LYS A 92 -5.75 12.52 0.43
CA LYS A 92 -7.02 12.77 1.14
C LYS A 92 -8.19 11.92 0.66
N ARG A 93 -7.92 10.81 -0.05
CA ARG A 93 -8.95 9.90 -0.55
C ARG A 93 -8.63 8.47 -0.19
N ILE A 94 -9.67 7.66 -0.04
CA ILE A 94 -9.56 6.22 0.19
C ILE A 94 -10.40 5.47 -0.84
N ALA A 95 -9.89 4.35 -1.30
CA ALA A 95 -10.62 3.39 -2.12
C ALA A 95 -10.55 2.02 -1.46
N SER A 96 -11.70 1.35 -1.37
CA SER A 96 -11.84 0.06 -0.68
C SER A 96 -13.04 -0.67 -1.26
N PRO A 97 -13.31 -1.93 -0.85
CA PRO A 97 -14.53 -2.61 -1.28
C PRO A 97 -15.81 -1.83 -0.99
N ILE A 98 -15.81 -0.97 0.02
CA ILE A 98 -16.92 -0.05 0.26
C ILE A 98 -17.03 0.89 -0.95
N LEU A 99 -18.26 1.02 -1.52
CA LEU A 99 -18.52 1.79 -2.73
C LEU A 99 -17.72 1.28 -3.94
N PHE A 100 -17.44 -0.04 -3.97
CA PHE A 100 -16.87 -0.72 -5.14
C PHE A 100 -15.56 -0.11 -5.64
N TRP A 101 -14.66 0.25 -4.71
CA TRP A 101 -13.34 0.81 -5.02
C TRP A 101 -13.37 2.18 -5.69
N LYS A 102 -14.47 2.92 -5.56
CA LYS A 102 -14.48 4.32 -5.96
C LYS A 102 -13.72 5.17 -4.95
N TRP A 103 -13.00 6.17 -5.42
CA TRP A 103 -12.38 7.15 -4.53
C TRP A 103 -13.45 7.88 -3.74
N ARG A 104 -13.24 8.00 -2.43
CA ARG A 104 -14.11 8.78 -1.54
C ARG A 104 -13.24 9.56 -0.56
N PRO A 105 -13.77 10.66 0.00
CA PRO A 105 -12.98 11.45 0.95
C PRO A 105 -12.51 10.62 2.14
N TYR A 106 -11.26 10.84 2.53
CA TYR A 106 -10.68 10.23 3.73
C TYR A 106 -10.40 11.33 4.75
N ARG A 107 -10.94 11.21 5.96
CA ARG A 107 -10.85 12.25 6.99
C ARG A 107 -9.69 12.05 7.96
N GLY A 108 -8.93 10.99 7.82
CA GLY A 108 -7.76 10.75 8.64
C GLY A 108 -6.55 11.52 8.12
N TYR A 109 -5.36 11.00 8.40
CA TYR A 109 -4.12 11.59 7.90
C TYR A 109 -4.15 11.71 6.38
N ALA A 110 -3.72 12.87 5.84
CA ALA A 110 -3.94 13.21 4.44
C ALA A 110 -3.23 12.29 3.43
N HIS A 111 -2.12 11.68 3.80
CA HIS A 111 -1.32 10.80 2.93
C HIS A 111 -0.93 11.50 1.61
N THR A 112 -0.40 12.72 1.69
CA THR A 112 0.05 13.47 0.51
C THR A 112 1.49 13.14 0.13
N SER A 113 2.32 12.72 1.09
CA SER A 113 3.73 12.40 0.89
C SER A 113 3.98 10.93 0.53
N HIS A 114 2.98 10.08 0.70
CA HIS A 114 3.09 8.65 0.40
C HIS A 114 1.73 8.04 0.10
N ILE A 115 1.75 6.92 -0.62
CA ILE A 115 0.58 6.09 -0.84
C ILE A 115 0.55 5.04 0.25
N HIS A 116 -0.56 4.92 0.98
CA HIS A 116 -0.78 3.85 1.94
C HIS A 116 -1.52 2.70 1.24
N ILE A 117 -0.96 1.51 1.31
CA ILE A 117 -1.55 0.32 0.68
C ILE A 117 -1.71 -0.75 1.75
N SER A 118 -2.95 -1.19 1.98
CA SER A 118 -3.27 -2.25 2.95
C SER A 118 -3.68 -3.52 2.24
N PHE A 119 -3.35 -4.65 2.86
CA PHE A 119 -3.54 -5.99 2.31
C PHE A 119 -4.44 -6.81 3.22
N THR A 120 -5.15 -7.77 2.62
CA THR A 120 -5.97 -8.73 3.36
C THR A 120 -5.14 -9.91 3.83
N PRO A 121 -5.65 -10.73 4.78
CA PRO A 121 -4.96 -11.96 5.16
C PRO A 121 -4.65 -12.91 4.00
N LEU A 122 -5.39 -12.84 2.90
CA LEU A 122 -5.12 -13.67 1.72
C LEU A 122 -3.72 -13.43 1.15
N GLY A 123 -3.13 -12.27 1.40
CA GLY A 123 -1.80 -11.92 0.91
C GLY A 123 -0.66 -12.32 1.83
N ASP A 124 -0.94 -12.82 3.03
CA ASP A 124 0.12 -13.06 4.03
C ASP A 124 1.23 -13.96 3.50
N GLN A 125 0.90 -15.02 2.77
CA GLN A 125 1.85 -15.98 2.22
C GLN A 125 1.88 -15.99 0.68
N ASP A 126 1.20 -15.07 0.02
CA ASP A 126 1.05 -15.04 -1.44
C ASP A 126 2.10 -14.12 -2.07
N LYS A 127 3.06 -14.71 -2.76
CA LYS A 127 4.18 -13.99 -3.40
C LYS A 127 3.93 -13.61 -4.84
N ARG A 128 2.75 -13.91 -5.39
CA ARG A 128 2.48 -13.63 -6.81
C ARG A 128 2.55 -12.14 -7.10
N LYS A 129 3.09 -11.79 -8.25
CA LYS A 129 3.17 -10.39 -8.68
C LYS A 129 1.78 -9.80 -8.89
N PHE A 130 1.70 -8.49 -8.76
CA PHE A 130 0.49 -7.72 -9.06
C PHE A 130 0.55 -7.26 -10.51
N LYS A 131 -0.58 -7.33 -11.21
CA LYS A 131 -0.68 -6.91 -12.62
C LYS A 131 -1.04 -5.44 -12.68
N LEU A 132 -0.02 -4.60 -12.74
CA LEU A 132 -0.18 -3.14 -12.76
C LEU A 132 0.53 -2.58 -13.99
N PRO A 133 -0.20 -1.96 -14.92
CA PRO A 133 0.41 -1.45 -16.16
C PRO A 133 1.58 -0.50 -15.94
N ILE A 134 1.51 0.38 -14.94
CA ILE A 134 2.60 1.31 -14.66
C ILE A 134 3.89 0.60 -14.24
N LEU A 135 3.82 -0.64 -13.78
CA LEU A 135 4.99 -1.44 -13.41
C LEU A 135 5.47 -2.34 -14.55
N GLY A 136 4.84 -2.27 -15.72
CA GLY A 136 5.21 -3.09 -16.87
C GLY A 136 4.64 -4.51 -16.82
N GLU A 137 3.66 -4.74 -15.99
CA GLU A 137 3.09 -6.09 -15.82
C GLU A 137 1.71 -6.25 -16.45
#